data_1177801504334251f6a17b40b9355bd3
#
_entry.id   1177801504334251f6a17b40b9355bd3
#
_cell.length_a   1.000
_cell.length_b   1.000
_cell.length_c   1.000
_cell.angle_alpha   90.00
_cell.angle_beta   90.00
_cell.angle_gamma   90.00
#
_symmetry.space_group_name_H-M   'P 1'
#
loop_
_entity.id
_entity.type
_entity.pdbx_description
1 polymer ?
#
loop_
_entity_poly.entity_id
_entity_poly.type
_entity_poly.pdbx_seq_one_letter_code
_entity_poly.pdbx_strand_id
1 'polypeptide(L)'
;FLPKKHSHVEIFFEKCKIVYNDPRRFGFFEIIKNSKFLEKRFSNLGPEPFQSKFNLKYVNSFLKKKEKNIKNFLLDQKFVSGIGNIYACEILFLSKINPSKKAYLLKKDDYLKIIKNSKKILLDAINKGGSSIKDFKNITGNKGSFQKNFNVYEREGFDCKRKNCLGIIKKKKIGQRSTFFCNCCQN
;
A
#
# COMPACT_ATOMS: atom_id res chain seq x y z
N PHE A 1 -8.96 -20.37 14.92
CA PHE A 1 -8.96 -21.67 14.24
C PHE A 1 -8.59 -21.44 12.77
N LEU A 2 -7.38 -21.83 12.37
CA LEU A 2 -6.96 -21.74 10.97
C LEU A 2 -7.47 -22.98 10.22
N PRO A 3 -8.07 -22.81 9.01
CA PRO A 3 -8.49 -23.94 8.19
C PRO A 3 -7.29 -24.83 7.87
N LYS A 4 -7.40 -26.15 8.01
CA LYS A 4 -6.37 -27.13 7.60
C LYS A 4 -5.99 -27.00 6.12
N LYS A 5 -6.95 -26.60 5.29
CA LYS A 5 -6.71 -26.27 3.88
C LYS A 5 -5.75 -25.09 3.79
N HIS A 6 -4.62 -25.25 3.12
CA HIS A 6 -3.54 -24.27 2.96
C HIS A 6 -2.59 -24.08 4.15
N SER A 7 -2.68 -24.92 5.19
CA SER A 7 -1.66 -25.03 6.22
C SER A 7 -0.54 -25.93 5.70
N HIS A 8 0.65 -25.38 5.53
CA HIS A 8 1.77 -26.08 4.88
C HIS A 8 2.84 -26.52 5.87
N VAL A 9 3.01 -25.79 6.96
CA VAL A 9 3.98 -26.10 8.03
C VAL A 9 3.35 -25.87 9.37
N GLU A 10 3.56 -26.79 10.30
CA GLU A 10 3.24 -26.64 11.72
C GLU A 10 4.51 -26.81 12.55
N ILE A 11 4.83 -25.85 13.40
CA ILE A 11 5.96 -25.88 14.31
C ILE A 11 5.40 -25.96 15.72
N PHE A 12 5.74 -27.03 16.44
CA PHE A 12 5.21 -27.31 17.76
C PHE A 12 6.17 -26.82 18.84
N PHE A 13 5.64 -26.18 19.87
CA PHE A 13 6.28 -25.80 21.11
C PHE A 13 5.52 -26.39 22.28
N GLU A 14 6.08 -26.38 23.47
CA GLU A 14 5.46 -26.96 24.65
C GLU A 14 4.02 -26.46 24.92
N LYS A 15 3.78 -25.16 24.77
CA LYS A 15 2.48 -24.51 25.10
C LYS A 15 1.71 -23.95 23.91
N CYS A 16 2.29 -23.95 22.73
CA CYS A 16 1.66 -23.39 21.55
C CYS A 16 2.19 -24.03 20.27
N LYS A 17 1.53 -23.77 19.15
CA LYS A 17 2.07 -24.08 17.83
C LYS A 17 1.98 -22.89 16.90
N ILE A 18 2.95 -22.77 16.00
CA ILE A 18 2.91 -21.83 14.89
C ILE A 18 2.43 -22.59 13.65
N VAL A 19 1.43 -22.06 12.97
CA VAL A 19 0.89 -22.63 11.73
C VAL A 19 1.17 -21.66 10.59
N TYR A 20 1.89 -22.12 9.58
CA TYR A 20 2.09 -21.39 8.34
C TYR A 20 0.97 -21.72 7.35
N ASN A 21 0.08 -20.78 7.15
CA ASN A 21 -1.05 -20.90 6.22
C ASN A 21 -0.87 -19.93 5.04
N ASP A 22 -0.72 -20.49 3.83
CA ASP A 22 -0.52 -19.71 2.60
C ASP A 22 -1.36 -20.24 1.45
N PRO A 23 -2.57 -19.69 1.25
CA PRO A 23 -3.46 -20.08 0.16
C PRO A 23 -2.86 -19.86 -1.24
N ARG A 24 -1.93 -18.92 -1.36
CA ARG A 24 -1.35 -18.53 -2.66
C ARG A 24 -0.01 -19.18 -2.96
N ARG A 25 0.63 -19.80 -1.97
CA ARG A 25 1.95 -20.44 -2.07
C ARG A 25 3.06 -19.51 -2.56
N PHE A 26 3.03 -18.23 -2.16
CA PHE A 26 4.06 -17.25 -2.47
C PHE A 26 5.07 -17.06 -1.36
N GLY A 27 4.76 -17.54 -0.18
CA GLY A 27 5.67 -17.47 0.95
C GLY A 27 6.76 -18.54 0.89
N PHE A 28 7.76 -18.34 1.71
CA PHE A 28 8.90 -19.25 1.85
C PHE A 28 9.46 -19.15 3.26
N PHE A 29 10.23 -20.15 3.65
CA PHE A 29 11.04 -20.15 4.86
C PHE A 29 12.49 -19.99 4.51
N GLU A 30 13.21 -19.17 5.26
CA GLU A 30 14.65 -18.98 5.10
C GLU A 30 15.31 -18.97 6.48
N ILE A 31 16.36 -19.76 6.64
CA ILE A 31 17.16 -19.75 7.86
C ILE A 31 18.20 -18.64 7.77
N ILE A 32 18.06 -17.64 8.62
CA ILE A 32 18.97 -16.49 8.70
C ILE A 32 20.05 -16.78 9.73
N LYS A 33 21.30 -16.96 9.30
CA LYS A 33 22.43 -17.32 10.17
C LYS A 33 22.88 -16.18 11.11
N ASN A 34 22.71 -14.92 10.68
CA ASN A 34 23.08 -13.75 11.50
C ASN A 34 22.40 -12.48 11.00
N SER A 35 22.53 -11.39 11.75
CA SER A 35 21.92 -10.10 11.44
C SER A 35 22.36 -9.49 10.09
N LYS A 36 23.64 -9.71 9.69
CA LYS A 36 24.15 -9.18 8.39
C LYS A 36 23.40 -9.79 7.20
N PHE A 37 23.03 -11.07 7.27
CA PHE A 37 22.20 -11.70 6.24
C PHE A 37 20.80 -11.11 6.20
N LEU A 38 20.21 -10.84 7.37
CA LEU A 38 18.90 -10.18 7.48
C LEU A 38 18.92 -8.77 6.86
N GLU A 39 19.92 -7.97 7.22
CA GLU A 39 20.12 -6.63 6.66
C GLU A 39 20.29 -6.66 5.14
N LYS A 40 21.11 -7.58 4.62
CA LYS A 40 21.30 -7.79 3.18
C LYS A 40 19.98 -8.17 2.49
N ARG A 41 19.16 -9.00 3.13
CA ARG A 41 17.84 -9.43 2.60
C ARG A 41 16.92 -8.25 2.39
N PHE A 42 16.92 -7.30 3.30
CA PHE A 42 16.05 -6.12 3.27
C PHE A 42 16.71 -4.86 2.67
N SER A 43 18.00 -4.91 2.30
CA SER A 43 18.75 -3.75 1.80
C SER A 43 18.15 -3.10 0.54
N ASN A 44 17.39 -3.87 -0.25
CA ASN A 44 16.72 -3.37 -1.45
C ASN A 44 15.34 -2.72 -1.18
N LEU A 45 14.85 -2.76 0.07
CA LEU A 45 13.59 -2.12 0.40
C LEU A 45 13.81 -0.62 0.67
N GLY A 46 12.91 0.18 0.15
CA GLY A 46 12.81 1.59 0.52
C GLY A 46 12.30 1.77 1.95
N PRO A 47 12.37 2.98 2.48
CA PRO A 47 11.87 3.27 3.81
C PRO A 47 10.37 3.04 3.92
N GLU A 48 9.90 2.67 5.09
CA GLU A 48 8.47 2.66 5.39
C GLU A 48 7.93 4.09 5.56
N PRO A 49 6.64 4.34 5.29
CA PRO A 49 6.05 5.67 5.39
C PRO A 49 6.19 6.35 6.74
N PHE A 50 6.30 5.59 7.84
CA PHE A 50 6.45 6.12 9.20
C PHE A 50 7.90 6.45 9.58
N GLN A 51 8.87 5.91 8.86
CA GLN A 51 10.29 6.18 9.12
C GLN A 51 10.66 7.63 8.77
N SER A 52 11.57 8.23 9.53
CA SER A 52 12.11 9.58 9.27
C SER A 52 12.82 9.69 7.92
N LYS A 53 13.35 8.58 7.42
CA LYS A 53 13.97 8.48 6.09
C LYS A 53 12.97 8.76 4.94
N PHE A 54 11.66 8.50 5.11
CA PHE A 54 10.65 8.84 4.10
C PHE A 54 10.29 10.33 4.21
N ASN A 55 11.16 11.17 3.72
CA ASN A 55 11.08 12.64 3.79
C ASN A 55 11.21 13.30 2.42
N LEU A 56 11.06 14.62 2.39
CA LEU A 56 11.09 15.41 1.16
C LEU A 56 12.41 15.23 0.38
N LYS A 57 13.56 15.23 1.06
CA LYS A 57 14.88 15.07 0.43
C LYS A 57 14.95 13.71 -0.28
N TYR A 58 14.54 12.65 0.39
CA TYR A 58 14.51 11.29 -0.17
C TYR A 58 13.57 11.19 -1.37
N VAL A 59 12.31 11.60 -1.21
CA VAL A 59 11.29 11.49 -2.27
C VAL A 59 11.71 12.28 -3.50
N ASN A 60 12.20 13.51 -3.33
CA ASN A 60 12.69 14.33 -4.43
C ASN A 60 13.89 13.67 -5.14
N SER A 61 14.89 13.21 -4.39
CA SER A 61 16.08 12.56 -4.99
C SER A 61 15.73 11.29 -5.75
N PHE A 62 14.77 10.52 -5.26
CA PHE A 62 14.37 9.26 -5.88
C PHE A 62 13.53 9.47 -7.15
N LEU A 63 12.60 10.42 -7.13
CA LEU A 63 11.63 10.64 -8.22
C LEU A 63 12.09 11.62 -9.30
N LYS A 64 13.07 12.48 -8.98
CA LYS A 64 13.63 13.42 -9.95
C LYS A 64 14.13 12.69 -11.20
N LYS A 65 13.73 13.16 -12.36
CA LYS A 65 14.07 12.57 -13.66
C LYS A 65 13.49 11.17 -13.95
N LYS A 66 12.53 10.68 -13.15
CA LYS A 66 11.89 9.38 -13.38
C LYS A 66 10.65 9.51 -14.28
N GLU A 67 10.63 8.74 -15.38
CA GLU A 67 9.57 8.81 -16.39
C GLU A 67 8.34 7.97 -16.09
N LYS A 68 8.46 6.94 -15.24
CA LYS A 68 7.30 6.15 -14.83
C LYS A 68 6.29 7.03 -14.09
N ASN A 69 5.03 6.64 -14.13
CA ASN A 69 4.00 7.35 -13.38
C ASN A 69 4.12 7.14 -11.87
N ILE A 70 3.62 8.10 -11.10
CA ILE A 70 3.74 8.11 -9.63
C ILE A 70 3.13 6.89 -8.97
N LYS A 71 2.03 6.35 -9.53
CA LYS A 71 1.42 5.17 -8.95
C LYS A 71 2.34 3.96 -8.99
N ASN A 72 3.10 3.77 -10.07
CA ASN A 72 4.06 2.67 -10.15
C ASN A 72 5.15 2.79 -9.09
N PHE A 73 5.60 4.01 -8.76
CA PHE A 73 6.56 4.21 -7.68
C PHE A 73 5.96 3.91 -6.31
N LEU A 74 4.73 4.33 -6.03
CA LEU A 74 4.07 3.98 -4.76
C LEU A 74 3.89 2.46 -4.58
N LEU A 75 3.87 1.70 -5.65
CA LEU A 75 3.83 0.23 -5.62
C LEU A 75 5.21 -0.43 -5.62
N ASP A 76 6.26 0.33 -5.90
CA ASP A 76 7.64 -0.17 -5.91
C ASP A 76 8.20 -0.19 -4.49
N GLN A 77 8.37 -1.39 -3.94
CA GLN A 77 8.92 -1.58 -2.60
C GLN A 77 10.36 -1.04 -2.44
N LYS A 78 11.07 -0.76 -3.54
CA LYS A 78 12.38 -0.08 -3.52
C LYS A 78 12.26 1.43 -3.29
N PHE A 79 11.13 2.04 -3.65
CA PHE A 79 10.85 3.44 -3.37
C PHE A 79 10.27 3.62 -1.98
N VAL A 80 9.23 2.91 -1.65
CA VAL A 80 8.57 2.95 -0.35
C VAL A 80 7.98 1.58 -0.03
N SER A 81 8.38 1.00 1.09
CA SER A 81 7.90 -0.32 1.48
C SER A 81 6.55 -0.23 2.22
N GLY A 82 5.74 -1.29 2.09
CA GLY A 82 4.46 -1.42 2.79
C GLY A 82 3.24 -0.77 2.13
N ILE A 83 3.38 -0.06 1.01
CA ILE A 83 2.24 0.49 0.28
C ILE A 83 1.77 -0.51 -0.79
N GLY A 84 0.51 -0.94 -0.69
CA GLY A 84 -0.16 -1.78 -1.67
C GLY A 84 -1.10 -0.99 -2.59
N ASN A 85 -1.76 -1.70 -3.51
CA ASN A 85 -2.60 -1.09 -4.56
C ASN A 85 -3.76 -0.25 -4.01
N ILE A 86 -4.39 -0.70 -2.93
CA ILE A 86 -5.49 0.00 -2.27
C ILE A 86 -5.01 1.36 -1.78
N TYR A 87 -4.00 1.33 -0.93
CA TYR A 87 -3.49 2.54 -0.30
C TYR A 87 -2.82 3.48 -1.30
N ALA A 88 -2.17 2.98 -2.35
CA ALA A 88 -1.64 3.83 -3.42
C ALA A 88 -2.75 4.65 -4.12
N CYS A 89 -3.93 4.06 -4.39
CA CYS A 89 -5.06 4.80 -4.96
C CYS A 89 -5.59 5.86 -3.99
N GLU A 90 -5.78 5.49 -2.71
CA GLU A 90 -6.31 6.39 -1.68
C GLU A 90 -5.34 7.55 -1.37
N ILE A 91 -4.03 7.29 -1.29
CA ILE A 91 -3.00 8.31 -1.10
C ILE A 91 -3.03 9.33 -2.24
N LEU A 92 -3.07 8.86 -3.49
CA LEU A 92 -3.11 9.75 -4.65
C LEU A 92 -4.41 10.55 -4.72
N PHE A 93 -5.54 9.96 -4.33
CA PHE A 93 -6.79 10.70 -4.20
C PHE A 93 -6.70 11.81 -3.15
N LEU A 94 -6.25 11.53 -1.93
CA LEU A 94 -6.09 12.56 -0.91
C LEU A 94 -5.11 13.65 -1.34
N SER A 95 -4.08 13.28 -2.08
CA SER A 95 -3.07 14.21 -2.59
C SER A 95 -3.53 15.04 -3.79
N LYS A 96 -4.70 14.74 -4.36
CA LYS A 96 -5.21 15.34 -5.61
C LYS A 96 -4.26 15.14 -6.81
N ILE A 97 -3.60 14.00 -6.89
CA ILE A 97 -2.62 13.69 -7.93
C ILE A 97 -3.19 12.62 -8.86
N ASN A 98 -3.15 12.88 -10.17
CA ASN A 98 -3.51 11.87 -11.16
C ASN A 98 -2.53 10.69 -11.08
N PRO A 99 -3.01 9.44 -10.94
CA PRO A 99 -2.14 8.28 -10.83
C PRO A 99 -1.25 8.04 -12.06
N SER A 100 -1.61 8.60 -13.22
CA SER A 100 -0.82 8.55 -14.46
C SER A 100 0.22 9.65 -14.61
N LYS A 101 0.22 10.64 -13.72
CA LYS A 101 1.18 11.74 -13.77
C LYS A 101 2.60 11.19 -13.68
N LYS A 102 3.46 11.59 -14.61
CA LYS A 102 4.87 11.19 -14.60
C LYS A 102 5.57 11.75 -13.37
N ALA A 103 6.46 10.96 -12.76
CA ALA A 103 7.08 11.35 -11.49
C ALA A 103 7.92 12.62 -11.60
N TYR A 104 8.61 12.85 -12.73
CA TYR A 104 9.40 14.06 -12.96
C TYR A 104 8.56 15.34 -13.09
N LEU A 105 7.24 15.23 -13.32
CA LEU A 105 6.32 16.37 -13.39
C LEU A 105 5.77 16.78 -12.03
N LEU A 106 6.08 16.01 -10.98
CA LEU A 106 5.65 16.34 -9.62
C LEU A 106 6.48 17.49 -9.05
N LYS A 107 5.80 18.38 -8.34
CA LYS A 107 6.39 19.52 -7.65
C LYS A 107 6.64 19.21 -6.17
N LYS A 108 7.37 20.06 -5.49
CA LYS A 108 7.66 19.95 -4.04
C LYS A 108 6.39 19.74 -3.20
N ASP A 109 5.34 20.48 -3.51
CA ASP A 109 4.06 20.36 -2.78
C ASP A 109 3.39 19.00 -3.00
N ASP A 110 3.52 18.42 -4.20
CA ASP A 110 3.00 17.08 -4.49
C ASP A 110 3.74 16.03 -3.61
N TYR A 111 5.06 16.15 -3.49
CA TYR A 111 5.85 15.27 -2.61
C TYR A 111 5.44 15.37 -1.14
N LEU A 112 5.25 16.60 -0.64
CA LEU A 112 4.79 16.82 0.74
C LEU A 112 3.41 16.21 0.98
N LYS A 113 2.49 16.36 0.02
CA LYS A 113 1.14 15.74 0.10
C LYS A 113 1.24 14.22 0.10
N ILE A 114 2.07 13.62 -0.76
CA ILE A 114 2.26 12.16 -0.79
C ILE A 114 2.77 11.66 0.57
N ILE A 115 3.82 12.29 1.12
CA ILE A 115 4.40 11.89 2.41
C ILE A 115 3.35 11.98 3.52
N LYS A 116 2.67 13.13 3.64
CA LYS A 116 1.63 13.36 4.66
C LYS A 116 0.49 12.35 4.53
N ASN A 117 -0.03 12.17 3.32
CA ASN A 117 -1.20 11.34 3.10
C ASN A 117 -0.87 9.83 3.17
N SER A 118 0.37 9.42 2.88
CA SER A 118 0.83 8.04 3.13
C SER A 118 0.75 7.70 4.62
N LYS A 119 1.27 8.56 5.48
CA LYS A 119 1.19 8.38 6.93
C LYS A 119 -0.26 8.37 7.43
N LYS A 120 -1.06 9.34 6.98
CA LYS A 120 -2.47 9.46 7.38
C LYS A 120 -3.27 8.21 7.04
N ILE A 121 -3.25 7.78 5.77
CA ILE A 121 -4.04 6.63 5.30
C ILE A 121 -3.65 5.34 6.03
N LEU A 122 -2.35 5.12 6.21
CA LEU A 122 -1.88 3.90 6.88
C LEU A 122 -2.24 3.90 8.37
N LEU A 123 -2.13 5.05 9.05
CA LEU A 123 -2.54 5.17 10.44
C LEU A 123 -4.04 4.93 10.60
N ASP A 124 -4.87 5.56 9.75
CA ASP A 124 -6.31 5.35 9.74
C ASP A 124 -6.67 3.88 9.47
N ALA A 125 -5.93 3.22 8.58
CA ALA A 125 -6.13 1.81 8.27
C ALA A 125 -5.74 0.90 9.45
N ILE A 126 -4.62 1.17 10.11
CA ILE A 126 -4.16 0.42 11.30
C ILE A 126 -5.20 0.53 12.42
N ASN A 127 -5.67 1.74 12.71
CA ASN A 127 -6.67 1.99 13.76
C ASN A 127 -8.01 1.28 13.48
N LYS A 128 -8.30 0.91 12.22
CA LYS A 128 -9.50 0.17 11.81
C LYS A 128 -9.26 -1.32 11.57
N GLY A 129 -8.13 -1.85 12.01
CA GLY A 129 -7.78 -3.27 11.85
C GLY A 129 -7.50 -3.70 10.41
N GLY A 130 -7.17 -2.74 9.51
CA GLY A 130 -6.87 -2.99 8.11
C GLY A 130 -8.10 -3.08 7.21
N SER A 131 -7.86 -3.50 5.96
CA SER A 131 -8.89 -3.69 4.93
C SER A 131 -9.12 -5.18 4.68
N SER A 132 -10.30 -5.69 4.96
CA SER A 132 -10.73 -7.05 4.63
C SER A 132 -11.61 -7.03 3.39
N ILE A 133 -11.01 -7.25 2.20
CA ILE A 133 -11.76 -7.20 0.92
C ILE A 133 -12.32 -8.57 0.55
N LYS A 134 -11.65 -9.67 0.92
CA LYS A 134 -12.14 -11.04 0.67
C LYS A 134 -11.97 -11.89 1.93
N ASP A 135 -10.84 -12.55 2.04
CA ASP A 135 -10.60 -13.58 3.07
C ASP A 135 -9.61 -13.12 4.15
N PHE A 136 -9.15 -11.87 4.09
CA PHE A 136 -8.19 -11.36 5.06
C PHE A 136 -8.86 -11.16 6.42
N LYS A 137 -8.32 -11.84 7.43
CA LYS A 137 -8.65 -11.69 8.84
C LYS A 137 -7.38 -11.35 9.60
N ASN A 138 -7.50 -10.58 10.66
CA ASN A 138 -6.39 -10.34 11.56
C ASN A 138 -6.05 -11.61 12.40
N ILE A 139 -5.01 -11.53 13.21
CA ILE A 139 -4.55 -12.65 14.05
C ILE A 139 -5.66 -13.17 15.00
N THR A 140 -6.57 -12.30 15.42
CA THR A 140 -7.72 -12.64 16.28
C THR A 140 -8.94 -13.15 15.50
N GLY A 141 -8.82 -13.31 14.17
CA GLY A 141 -9.91 -13.76 13.29
C GLY A 141 -10.93 -12.67 12.91
N ASN A 142 -10.73 -11.44 13.38
CA ASN A 142 -11.63 -10.32 13.10
C ASN A 142 -11.34 -9.71 11.72
N LYS A 143 -12.41 -9.26 11.05
CA LYS A 143 -12.31 -8.52 9.79
C LYS A 143 -12.01 -7.06 10.08
N GLY A 144 -11.04 -6.47 9.37
CA GLY A 144 -10.83 -5.04 9.37
C GLY A 144 -12.02 -4.31 8.75
N SER A 145 -12.17 -3.03 9.09
CA SER A 145 -13.31 -2.21 8.66
C SER A 145 -12.93 -1.03 7.76
N PHE A 146 -11.65 -0.87 7.42
CA PHE A 146 -11.18 0.31 6.67
C PHE A 146 -11.76 0.40 5.25
N GLN A 147 -12.16 -0.71 4.63
CA GLN A 147 -12.82 -0.70 3.32
C GLN A 147 -14.08 0.18 3.26
N LYS A 148 -14.79 0.37 4.38
CA LYS A 148 -15.94 1.29 4.47
C LYS A 148 -15.56 2.76 4.23
N ASN A 149 -14.27 3.08 4.38
CA ASN A 149 -13.71 4.43 4.27
C ASN A 149 -13.05 4.72 2.92
N PHE A 150 -13.07 3.78 1.98
CA PHE A 150 -12.49 4.01 0.67
C PHE A 150 -13.14 5.21 -0.03
N ASN A 151 -12.28 6.06 -0.57
CA ASN A 151 -12.70 7.21 -1.35
C ASN A 151 -12.83 6.86 -2.83
N VAL A 152 -11.90 6.06 -3.34
CA VAL A 152 -11.83 5.70 -4.77
C VAL A 152 -11.73 4.21 -5.02
N TYR A 153 -11.07 3.43 -4.14
CA TYR A 153 -10.81 2.02 -4.41
C TYR A 153 -12.12 1.22 -4.48
N GLU A 154 -12.30 0.46 -5.58
CA GLU A 154 -13.53 -0.30 -5.89
C GLU A 154 -14.82 0.53 -5.95
N ARG A 155 -14.70 1.83 -6.26
CA ARG A 155 -15.84 2.74 -6.38
C ARG A 155 -16.03 3.28 -7.80
N GLU A 156 -15.65 2.52 -8.81
CA GLU A 156 -15.89 2.87 -10.22
C GLU A 156 -17.38 3.21 -10.47
N GLY A 157 -17.64 4.31 -11.16
CA GLY A 157 -18.98 4.80 -11.48
C GLY A 157 -19.67 5.62 -10.39
N PHE A 158 -19.16 5.59 -9.15
CA PHE A 158 -19.73 6.39 -8.06
C PHE A 158 -19.20 7.83 -8.05
N ASP A 159 -20.00 8.73 -7.49
CA ASP A 159 -19.60 10.11 -7.29
C ASP A 159 -18.38 10.25 -6.37
N CYS A 160 -17.60 11.29 -6.60
CA CYS A 160 -16.48 11.66 -5.77
C CYS A 160 -16.93 12.08 -4.37
N LYS A 161 -16.35 11.47 -3.33
CA LYS A 161 -16.67 11.85 -1.94
C LYS A 161 -16.10 13.21 -1.49
N ARG A 162 -15.32 13.88 -2.32
CA ARG A 162 -14.75 15.17 -1.98
C ARG A 162 -15.83 16.25 -2.08
N LYS A 163 -15.97 17.03 -1.02
CA LYS A 163 -16.90 18.19 -1.00
C LYS A 163 -16.66 19.12 -2.21
N ASN A 164 -17.71 19.52 -2.87
CA ASN A 164 -17.69 20.40 -4.06
C ASN A 164 -16.96 19.80 -5.28
N CYS A 165 -16.88 18.47 -5.41
CA CYS A 165 -16.33 17.81 -6.58
C CYS A 165 -17.43 17.05 -7.32
N LEU A 166 -17.74 17.47 -8.53
CA LEU A 166 -18.74 16.84 -9.41
C LEU A 166 -18.15 15.68 -10.25
N GLY A 167 -16.96 15.22 -9.89
CA GLY A 167 -16.27 14.15 -10.61
C GLY A 167 -16.81 12.77 -10.25
N ILE A 168 -16.61 11.83 -11.17
CA ILE A 168 -16.94 10.42 -11.03
C ILE A 168 -15.65 9.61 -10.87
N ILE A 169 -15.71 8.55 -10.08
CA ILE A 169 -14.58 7.63 -9.95
C ILE A 169 -14.45 6.78 -11.20
N LYS A 170 -13.31 6.88 -11.84
CA LYS A 170 -12.94 6.10 -13.02
C LYS A 170 -11.96 5.00 -12.64
N LYS A 171 -11.96 3.94 -13.45
CA LYS A 171 -11.02 2.84 -13.36
C LYS A 171 -10.19 2.76 -14.62
N LYS A 172 -8.89 2.52 -14.45
CA LYS A 172 -7.98 2.18 -15.55
C LYS A 172 -6.91 1.20 -15.10
N LYS A 173 -6.22 0.58 -16.02
CA LYS A 173 -5.08 -0.31 -15.74
C LYS A 173 -3.78 0.48 -15.78
N ILE A 174 -3.01 0.48 -14.69
CA ILE A 174 -1.67 1.07 -14.60
C ILE A 174 -0.73 0.04 -13.97
N GLY A 175 0.36 -0.29 -14.66
CA GLY A 175 1.32 -1.27 -14.19
C GLY A 175 0.65 -2.63 -13.86
N GLN A 176 -0.22 -3.10 -14.74
CA GLN A 176 -1.02 -4.33 -14.62
C GLN A 176 -1.96 -4.38 -13.39
N ARG A 177 -2.18 -3.27 -12.70
CA ARG A 177 -3.07 -3.17 -11.53
C ARG A 177 -4.25 -2.25 -11.81
N SER A 178 -5.45 -2.66 -11.39
CA SER A 178 -6.63 -1.78 -11.40
C SER A 178 -6.35 -0.54 -10.59
N THR A 179 -6.64 0.63 -11.16
CA THR A 179 -6.37 1.94 -10.59
C THR A 179 -7.65 2.73 -10.58
N PHE A 180 -8.06 3.18 -9.42
CA PHE A 180 -9.28 3.97 -9.24
C PHE A 180 -8.90 5.40 -8.88
N PHE A 181 -9.55 6.37 -9.50
CA PHE A 181 -9.27 7.79 -9.30
C PHE A 181 -10.47 8.65 -9.70
N CYS A 182 -10.57 9.84 -9.16
CA CYS A 182 -11.55 10.83 -9.57
C CYS A 182 -11.09 11.54 -10.84
N ASN A 183 -11.93 11.60 -11.87
CA ASN A 183 -11.61 12.25 -13.14
C ASN A 183 -11.58 13.78 -13.07
N CYS A 184 -12.08 14.38 -12.00
CA CYS A 184 -12.16 15.83 -11.83
C CYS A 184 -11.05 16.35 -10.90
N CYS A 185 -10.97 15.87 -9.65
CA CYS A 185 -10.08 16.47 -8.65
C CYS A 185 -8.67 15.88 -8.59
N GLN A 186 -8.34 14.91 -9.45
CA GLN A 186 -6.98 14.35 -9.57
C GLN A 186 -6.41 14.66 -10.97
N ASN A 187 -5.98 15.89 -11.13
CA ASN A 187 -5.38 16.40 -12.40
C ASN A 187 -3.87 16.22 -12.45
#